data_7d29a7cea274e72762880e95c261ee0b
#
_entry.id   7d29a7cea274e72762880e95c261ee0b
#
_cell.length_a   1.000
_cell.length_b   1.000
_cell.length_c   1.000
_cell.angle_alpha   90.00
_cell.angle_beta   90.00
_cell.angle_gamma   90.00
#
_symmetry.space_group_name_H-M   'P 1'
#
loop_
_entity.id
_entity.type
_entity.pdbx_description
1 polymer ?
#
loop_
_entity_poly.entity_id
_entity_poly.type
_entity_poly.pdbx_seq_one_letter_code
_entity_poly.pdbx_strand_id
1 'polypeptide(L)'
;MLAHLSHSEGHCYRTRVDRFVSEELPEFEPDDAQMYLELYRNANAEDAFDHFAEQRESNVKHLRTLPRSAGERRARHPEAGEITLQQMLHEWAMHDLGHIRQIAELVRARKHLQAAGKLGDSYRLNP
;
A
#
# COMPACT_ATOMS: atom_id res chain seq x y z
N MET A 1 3.27 2.69 -10.13
CA MET A 1 2.30 2.76 -9.01
C MET A 1 1.56 1.44 -8.79
N LEU A 2 0.84 0.91 -9.77
CA LEU A 2 0.09 -0.35 -9.61
C LEU A 2 0.97 -1.55 -9.24
N ALA A 3 2.15 -1.67 -9.85
CA ALA A 3 3.10 -2.71 -9.48
C ALA A 3 3.56 -2.59 -8.02
N HIS A 4 3.79 -1.37 -7.54
CA HIS A 4 4.12 -1.11 -6.15
C HIS A 4 2.97 -1.51 -5.21
N LEU A 5 1.73 -1.15 -5.55
CA LEU A 5 0.56 -1.54 -4.76
C LEU A 5 0.40 -3.06 -4.71
N SER A 6 0.53 -3.73 -5.85
CA SER A 6 0.46 -5.19 -5.93
C SER A 6 1.54 -5.87 -5.09
N HIS A 7 2.77 -5.39 -5.18
CA HIS A 7 3.88 -5.92 -4.41
C HIS A 7 3.71 -5.71 -2.91
N SER A 8 3.36 -4.48 -2.50
CA SER A 8 3.16 -4.14 -1.08
C SER A 8 2.04 -4.97 -0.44
N GLU A 9 0.98 -5.21 -1.18
CA GLU A 9 -0.17 -6.01 -0.71
C GLU A 9 0.23 -7.42 -0.29
N GLY A 10 1.02 -8.11 -1.10
CA GLY A 10 1.43 -9.48 -0.85
C GLY A 10 2.69 -9.61 0.00
N HIS A 11 3.76 -8.95 -0.42
CA HIS A 11 5.08 -9.14 0.17
C HIS A 11 5.34 -8.32 1.43
N CYS A 12 4.71 -7.16 1.58
CA CYS A 12 4.85 -6.36 2.78
C CYS A 12 3.73 -6.63 3.78
N TYR A 13 2.53 -6.21 3.46
CA TYR A 13 1.43 -6.22 4.42
C TYR A 13 0.97 -7.63 4.78
N ARG A 14 0.66 -8.48 3.83
CA ARG A 14 0.19 -9.83 4.11
C ARG A 14 1.24 -10.65 4.85
N THR A 15 2.48 -10.61 4.40
CA THR A 15 3.58 -11.33 5.04
C THR A 15 3.77 -10.87 6.48
N ARG A 16 3.70 -9.57 6.73
CA ARG A 16 3.81 -9.01 8.08
C ARG A 16 2.62 -9.40 8.97
N VAL A 17 1.39 -9.38 8.45
CA VAL A 17 0.22 -9.88 9.19
C VAL A 17 0.43 -11.32 9.65
N ASP A 18 0.85 -12.18 8.74
CA ASP A 18 1.07 -13.60 9.04
C ASP A 18 2.15 -13.78 10.13
N ARG A 19 3.19 -12.97 10.12
CA ARG A 19 4.24 -12.97 11.14
C ARG A 19 3.77 -12.43 12.49
N PHE A 20 2.95 -11.38 12.52
CA PHE A 20 2.33 -10.90 13.75
C PHE A 20 1.54 -12.01 14.46
N VAL A 21 0.84 -12.82 13.69
CA VAL A 21 -0.05 -13.86 14.21
C VAL A 21 0.71 -15.13 14.61
N SER A 22 1.77 -15.50 13.88
CA SER A 22 2.49 -16.75 14.08
C SER A 22 3.74 -16.66 14.97
N GLU A 23 4.31 -15.47 15.13
CA GLU A 23 5.53 -15.24 15.91
C GLU A 23 5.22 -14.34 17.13
N GLU A 24 6.04 -14.47 18.18
CA GLU A 24 5.79 -13.73 19.42
C GLU A 24 6.14 -12.25 19.35
N LEU A 25 7.29 -11.92 18.78
CA LEU A 25 7.76 -10.55 18.58
C LEU A 25 8.66 -10.51 17.33
N PRO A 26 8.07 -10.64 16.12
CA PRO A 26 8.88 -10.67 14.93
C PRO A 26 9.61 -9.35 14.70
N GLU A 27 10.81 -9.43 14.14
CA GLU A 27 11.59 -8.29 13.65
C GLU A 27 11.39 -8.16 12.15
N PHE A 28 10.89 -7.00 11.71
CA PHE A 28 10.67 -6.76 10.29
C PHE A 28 11.93 -6.18 9.64
N GLU A 29 12.22 -6.67 8.43
CA GLU A 29 13.30 -6.18 7.60
C GLU A 29 12.92 -4.85 6.95
N PRO A 30 13.90 -3.95 6.72
CA PRO A 30 13.68 -2.77 5.88
C PRO A 30 13.32 -3.18 4.45
N ASP A 31 12.47 -2.41 3.79
CA ASP A 31 12.18 -2.63 2.37
C ASP A 31 13.39 -2.28 1.51
N ASP A 32 13.78 -3.19 0.63
CA ASP A 32 14.83 -2.95 -0.37
C ASP A 32 14.22 -2.29 -1.61
N ALA A 33 14.21 -0.95 -1.59
CA ALA A 33 13.65 -0.15 -2.69
C ALA A 33 14.33 -0.41 -4.04
N GLN A 34 15.61 -0.79 -4.05
CA GLN A 34 16.35 -1.05 -5.28
C GLN A 34 15.91 -2.33 -5.97
N MET A 35 15.67 -3.40 -5.20
CA MET A 35 15.16 -4.66 -5.73
C MET A 35 13.78 -4.48 -6.38
N TYR A 36 12.95 -3.60 -5.83
CA TYR A 36 11.60 -3.33 -6.33
C TYR A 36 11.58 -2.52 -7.62
N LEU A 37 12.51 -1.60 -7.80
CA LEU A 37 12.60 -0.80 -9.04
C LEU A 37 12.82 -1.65 -10.29
N GLU A 38 13.60 -2.71 -10.19
CA GLU A 38 13.81 -3.65 -11.31
C GLU A 38 12.54 -4.45 -11.63
N LEU A 39 11.82 -4.90 -10.61
CA LEU A 39 10.54 -5.60 -10.77
C LEU A 39 9.49 -4.70 -11.41
N TYR A 40 9.49 -3.40 -11.09
CA TYR A 40 8.48 -2.47 -11.58
C TYR A 40 8.72 -2.01 -13.03
N ARG A 41 9.95 -2.07 -13.53
CA ARG A 41 10.29 -1.67 -14.90
C ARG A 41 9.56 -2.48 -15.97
N ASN A 42 9.37 -3.76 -15.73
CA ASN A 42 8.78 -4.70 -16.67
C ASN A 42 7.33 -5.08 -16.31
N ALA A 43 6.73 -4.40 -15.36
CA ALA A 43 5.38 -4.71 -14.90
C ALA A 43 4.33 -4.20 -15.89
N ASN A 44 3.39 -5.08 -16.25
CA ASN A 44 2.19 -4.71 -16.98
C ASN A 44 1.17 -4.14 -16.01
N ALA A 45 0.60 -2.97 -16.31
CA ALA A 45 -0.33 -2.27 -15.41
C ALA A 45 -1.63 -3.05 -15.19
N GLU A 46 -2.18 -3.68 -16.22
CA GLU A 46 -3.38 -4.52 -16.11
C GLU A 46 -3.16 -5.73 -15.22
N ASP A 47 -2.08 -6.46 -15.46
CA ASP A 47 -1.71 -7.63 -14.66
C ASP A 47 -1.44 -7.24 -13.20
N ALA A 48 -0.76 -6.11 -12.97
CA ALA A 48 -0.50 -5.61 -11.63
C ALA A 48 -1.79 -5.23 -10.90
N PHE A 49 -2.74 -4.62 -11.59
CA PHE A 49 -4.05 -4.28 -11.02
C PHE A 49 -4.86 -5.53 -10.67
N ASP A 50 -4.93 -6.49 -11.59
CA ASP A 50 -5.65 -7.74 -11.37
C ASP A 50 -5.05 -8.53 -10.20
N HIS A 51 -3.73 -8.60 -10.14
CA HIS A 51 -3.01 -9.25 -9.05
C HIS A 51 -3.24 -8.55 -7.71
N PHE A 52 -3.21 -7.21 -7.71
CA PHE A 52 -3.56 -6.43 -6.52
C PHE A 52 -4.98 -6.74 -6.05
N ALA A 53 -5.96 -6.73 -6.95
CA ALA A 53 -7.36 -6.97 -6.62
C ALA A 53 -7.57 -8.36 -6.00
N GLU A 54 -6.95 -9.39 -6.57
CA GLU A 54 -7.02 -10.77 -6.05
C GLU A 54 -6.38 -10.87 -4.66
N GLN A 55 -5.21 -10.28 -4.48
CA GLN A 55 -4.51 -10.26 -3.20
C GLN A 55 -5.31 -9.50 -2.14
N ARG A 56 -5.88 -8.33 -2.48
CA ARG A 56 -6.70 -7.53 -1.57
C ARG A 56 -7.93 -8.31 -1.12
N GLU A 57 -8.64 -8.95 -2.00
CA GLU A 57 -9.78 -9.79 -1.67
C GLU A 57 -9.39 -10.90 -0.69
N SER A 58 -8.31 -11.61 -0.98
CA SER A 58 -7.76 -12.65 -0.11
C SER A 58 -7.34 -12.11 1.26
N ASN A 59 -6.67 -10.95 1.28
CA ASN A 59 -6.20 -10.34 2.52
C ASN A 59 -7.35 -9.86 3.41
N VAL A 60 -8.34 -9.19 2.86
CA VAL A 60 -9.52 -8.73 3.61
C VAL A 60 -10.27 -9.94 4.19
N LYS A 61 -10.45 -10.98 3.40
CA LYS A 61 -11.09 -12.23 3.84
C LYS A 61 -10.33 -12.87 5.01
N HIS A 62 -9.00 -12.93 4.89
CA HIS A 62 -8.15 -13.45 5.96
C HIS A 62 -8.22 -12.60 7.24
N LEU A 63 -8.10 -11.28 7.12
CA LEU A 63 -8.18 -10.36 8.26
C LEU A 63 -9.49 -10.49 9.03
N ARG A 64 -10.60 -10.72 8.32
CA ARG A 64 -11.92 -10.94 8.94
C ARG A 64 -11.99 -12.22 9.77
N THR A 65 -11.11 -13.19 9.54
CA THR A 65 -11.05 -14.43 10.33
C THR A 65 -10.29 -14.26 11.63
N LEU A 66 -9.50 -13.19 11.79
CA LEU A 66 -8.67 -12.98 12.96
C LEU A 66 -9.53 -12.50 14.15
N PRO A 67 -9.23 -12.97 15.38
CA PRO A 67 -9.88 -12.45 16.58
C PRO A 67 -9.46 -11.00 16.83
N ARG A 68 -10.30 -10.21 17.49
CA ARG A 68 -9.98 -8.81 17.84
C ARG A 68 -8.69 -8.68 18.65
N SER A 69 -8.40 -9.64 19.50
CA SER A 69 -7.17 -9.68 20.29
C SER A 69 -5.90 -9.73 19.44
N ALA A 70 -5.98 -10.19 18.18
CA ALA A 70 -4.83 -10.18 17.27
C ALA A 70 -4.30 -8.76 17.03
N GLY A 71 -5.14 -7.73 17.10
CA GLY A 71 -4.73 -6.33 16.95
C GLY A 71 -3.70 -5.86 17.99
N GLU A 72 -3.62 -6.50 19.14
CA GLU A 72 -2.67 -6.19 20.21
C GLU A 72 -1.32 -6.90 20.06
N ARG A 73 -1.19 -7.81 19.10
CA ARG A 73 0.07 -8.48 18.82
C ARG A 73 1.12 -7.48 18.36
N ARG A 74 2.38 -7.76 18.72
CA ARG A 74 3.48 -6.80 18.55
C ARG A 74 4.54 -7.32 17.59
N ALA A 75 5.20 -6.38 16.94
CA ALA A 75 6.38 -6.62 16.13
C ALA A 75 7.35 -5.46 16.27
N ARG A 76 8.59 -5.66 15.84
CA ARG A 76 9.59 -4.59 15.75
C ARG A 76 9.74 -4.11 14.31
N HIS A 77 9.41 -2.86 14.12
CA HIS A 77 9.57 -2.18 12.83
C HIS A 77 10.97 -1.55 12.75
N PRO A 78 11.65 -1.61 11.59
CA PRO A 78 13.03 -1.13 11.47
C PRO A 78 13.19 0.37 11.76
N GLU A 79 12.15 1.17 11.53
CA GLU A 79 12.18 2.63 11.75
C GLU A 79 11.36 3.06 12.97
N ALA A 80 10.19 2.49 13.16
CA ALA A 80 9.24 2.92 14.20
C ALA A 80 9.44 2.23 15.55
N GLY A 81 10.27 1.18 15.62
CA GLY A 81 10.43 0.37 16.81
C GLY A 81 9.25 -0.57 17.03
N GLU A 82 8.83 -0.76 18.27
CA GLU A 82 7.74 -1.67 18.59
C GLU A 82 6.38 -1.13 18.15
N ILE A 83 5.68 -1.91 17.36
CA ILE A 83 4.36 -1.58 16.82
C ILE A 83 3.36 -2.72 17.10
N THR A 84 2.07 -2.41 17.05
CA THR A 84 1.00 -3.40 17.11
C THR A 84 0.45 -3.70 15.72
N LEU A 85 -0.20 -4.85 15.56
CA LEU A 85 -0.89 -5.19 14.33
C LEU A 85 -1.97 -4.15 13.99
N GLN A 86 -2.72 -3.68 15.00
CA GLN A 86 -3.73 -2.64 14.79
C GLN A 86 -3.13 -1.35 14.23
N GLN A 87 -1.97 -0.92 14.72
CA GLN A 87 -1.26 0.25 14.19
C GLN A 87 -0.84 0.03 12.73
N MET A 88 -0.34 -1.15 12.39
CA MET A 88 0.02 -1.48 11.00
C MET A 88 -1.21 -1.51 10.08
N LEU A 89 -2.37 -1.97 10.55
CA LEU A 89 -3.60 -1.94 9.75
C LEU A 89 -4.05 -0.52 9.46
N HIS A 90 -3.89 0.41 10.39
CA HIS A 90 -4.16 1.83 10.15
C HIS A 90 -3.14 2.45 9.17
N GLU A 91 -1.87 2.10 9.30
CA GLU A 91 -0.83 2.54 8.37
C GLU A 91 -1.11 2.02 6.95
N TRP A 92 -1.56 0.76 6.82
CA TRP A 92 -1.97 0.19 5.54
C TRP A 92 -3.10 1.00 4.88
N ALA A 93 -4.12 1.38 5.65
CA ALA A 93 -5.19 2.24 5.18
C ALA A 93 -4.68 3.63 4.76
N MET A 94 -3.76 4.23 5.51
CA MET A 94 -3.11 5.50 5.14
C MET A 94 -2.31 5.39 3.84
N HIS A 95 -1.60 4.28 3.66
CA HIS A 95 -0.87 3.98 2.44
C HIS A 95 -1.80 3.92 1.23
N ASP A 96 -2.94 3.25 1.35
CA ASP A 96 -3.96 3.19 0.30
C ASP A 96 -4.51 4.57 -0.05
N LEU A 97 -4.87 5.35 0.96
CA LEU A 97 -5.41 6.71 0.77
C LEU A 97 -4.37 7.64 0.11
N GLY A 98 -3.10 7.48 0.45
CA GLY A 98 -2.00 8.21 -0.19
C GLY A 98 -1.92 7.91 -1.69
N HIS A 99 -2.02 6.64 -2.08
CA HIS A 99 -2.02 6.24 -3.48
C HIS A 99 -3.29 6.63 -4.23
N ILE A 100 -4.46 6.55 -3.60
CA ILE A 100 -5.72 7.06 -4.17
C ILE A 100 -5.58 8.55 -4.50
N ARG A 101 -5.02 9.33 -3.58
CA ARG A 101 -4.74 10.76 -3.83
C ARG A 101 -3.80 10.97 -5.00
N GLN A 102 -2.72 10.21 -5.11
CA GLN A 102 -1.78 10.29 -6.22
C GLN A 102 -2.44 9.95 -7.56
N ILE A 103 -3.26 8.91 -7.60
CA ILE A 103 -4.00 8.51 -8.82
C ILE A 103 -4.97 9.63 -9.23
N ALA A 104 -5.73 10.17 -8.29
CA ALA A 104 -6.66 11.26 -8.54
C ALA A 104 -5.94 12.49 -9.13
N GLU A 105 -4.79 12.87 -8.57
CA GLU A 105 -3.98 13.97 -9.09
C GLU A 105 -3.41 13.71 -10.49
N LEU A 106 -2.98 12.48 -10.76
CA LEU A 106 -2.50 12.12 -12.09
C LEU A 106 -3.61 12.20 -13.15
N VAL A 107 -4.80 11.73 -12.83
CA VAL A 107 -5.97 11.83 -13.72
C VAL A 107 -6.35 13.30 -13.93
N ARG A 108 -6.41 14.07 -12.86
CA ARG A 108 -6.71 15.50 -12.90
C ARG A 108 -5.72 16.25 -13.81
N ALA A 109 -4.43 16.08 -13.56
CA ALA A 109 -3.38 16.79 -14.30
C ALA A 109 -3.28 16.36 -15.76
N ARG A 110 -3.29 15.06 -16.02
CA ARG A 110 -3.04 14.53 -17.38
C ARG A 110 -4.25 14.56 -18.29
N LYS A 111 -5.44 14.39 -17.73
CA LYS A 111 -6.66 14.22 -18.52
C LYS A 111 -7.53 15.46 -18.58
N HIS A 112 -7.65 16.21 -17.50
CA HIS A 112 -8.67 17.23 -17.37
C HIS A 112 -8.13 18.67 -17.32
N LEU A 113 -7.01 18.89 -16.63
CA LEU A 113 -6.52 20.24 -16.37
C LEU A 113 -6.27 21.04 -17.66
N GLN A 114 -5.56 20.44 -18.61
CA GLN A 114 -5.26 21.07 -19.90
C GLN A 114 -6.52 21.17 -20.79
N ALA A 115 -7.34 20.12 -20.79
CA ALA A 115 -8.58 20.11 -21.57
C ALA A 115 -9.61 21.13 -21.09
N ALA A 116 -9.54 21.57 -19.84
CA ALA A 116 -10.39 22.63 -19.29
C ALA A 116 -9.98 24.05 -19.75
N GLY A 117 -8.83 24.19 -20.44
CA GLY A 117 -8.35 25.48 -20.92
C GLY A 117 -8.21 26.50 -19.79
N LYS A 118 -8.70 27.72 -20.01
CA LYS A 118 -8.62 28.80 -19.01
C LYS A 118 -9.33 28.48 -17.70
N LEU A 119 -10.33 27.62 -17.72
CA LEU A 119 -11.02 27.18 -16.50
C LEU A 119 -10.08 26.36 -15.59
N GLY A 120 -9.09 25.68 -16.19
CA GLY A 120 -8.09 24.91 -15.44
C GLY A 120 -7.08 25.77 -14.67
N ASP A 121 -6.89 27.04 -15.03
CA ASP A 121 -5.84 27.88 -14.45
C ASP A 121 -6.00 28.10 -12.95
N SER A 122 -7.25 28.20 -12.47
CA SER A 122 -7.55 28.34 -11.03
C SER A 122 -7.34 27.04 -10.22
N TYR A 123 -7.20 25.91 -10.90
CA TYR A 123 -7.00 24.60 -10.27
C TYR A 123 -5.54 24.13 -10.31
N ARG A 124 -4.65 24.90 -10.89
CA ARG A 124 -3.23 24.57 -10.87
C ARG A 124 -2.71 24.69 -9.44
N LEU A 125 -2.08 23.63 -8.97
CA LEU A 125 -1.36 23.70 -7.71
C LEU A 125 -0.16 24.62 -7.91
N ASN A 126 -0.06 25.65 -7.10
CA ASN A 126 1.17 26.42 -7.00
C ASN A 126 2.24 25.50 -6.40
N PRO A 127 3.41 25.36 -7.03
CA PRO A 127 4.51 24.55 -6.49
C PRO A 127 5.00 25.08 -5.15
#